data_0e5319f0cce265388ccb3e1ec38f82b1
#
_entry.id   0e5319f0cce265388ccb3e1ec38f82b1
#
_cell.length_a   1.000
_cell.length_b   1.000
_cell.length_c   1.000
_cell.angle_alpha   90.00
_cell.angle_beta   90.00
_cell.angle_gamma   90.00
#
_symmetry.space_group_name_H-M   'P 1'
#
loop_
_entity.id
_entity.type
_entity.pdbx_description
1 polymer ?
#
loop_
_entity_poly.entity_id
_entity_poly.type
_entity_poly.pdbx_seq_one_letter_code
_entity_poly.pdbx_strand_id
1 'polypeptide(L)'
;MLPPSRRTFLGQLAAGFGGAWLTLSRTELLAIHDHARQAATAVPRAFKILTAVEAADVEAMAAEIIPSDGTPGAVEAHVVHFIDHILSTIGKDDDRPVYVTGLAMLQDKTREMFPGTARFSSLAGEHRRQLLTAIETSAFFQLVRAHTIAGFLSDPKYGGNDGQVGWRHIGFTPAFAYQPPFGDYDAEVATAHKESPK
;
A
#
# COMPACT_ATOMS: atom_id res chain seq x y z
N MET A 1 0.53 -23.78 -38.05
CA MET A 1 1.74 -23.41 -37.31
C MET A 1 1.44 -23.58 -35.83
N LEU A 2 2.03 -24.56 -35.15
CA LEU A 2 1.82 -24.78 -33.71
C LEU A 2 2.56 -23.69 -32.93
N PRO A 3 1.97 -23.14 -31.84
CA PRO A 3 2.65 -22.16 -31.03
C PRO A 3 3.89 -22.78 -30.37
N PRO A 4 4.97 -22.00 -30.19
CA PRO A 4 6.20 -22.50 -29.61
C PRO A 4 5.94 -22.99 -28.17
N SER A 5 6.58 -24.08 -27.77
CA SER A 5 6.48 -24.60 -26.41
C SER A 5 7.06 -23.59 -25.40
N ARG A 6 6.57 -23.62 -24.13
CA ARG A 6 7.09 -22.77 -23.05
C ARG A 6 8.61 -22.84 -22.92
N ARG A 7 9.20 -24.03 -23.17
CA ARG A 7 10.63 -24.27 -23.12
C ARG A 7 11.37 -23.59 -24.28
N THR A 8 10.78 -23.61 -25.50
CA THR A 8 11.32 -22.92 -26.68
C THR A 8 11.22 -21.40 -26.52
N PHE A 9 10.12 -20.90 -25.95
CA PHE A 9 9.95 -19.48 -25.66
C PHE A 9 10.96 -18.97 -24.63
N LEU A 10 11.17 -19.70 -23.52
CA LEU A 10 12.17 -19.36 -22.50
C LEU A 10 13.60 -19.45 -23.06
N GLY A 11 13.88 -20.42 -23.93
CA GLY A 11 15.17 -20.53 -24.61
C GLY A 11 15.44 -19.38 -25.58
N GLN A 12 14.41 -18.90 -26.29
CA GLN A 12 14.52 -17.73 -27.18
C GLN A 12 14.67 -16.41 -26.41
N LEU A 13 14.00 -16.27 -25.26
CA LEU A 13 14.23 -15.14 -24.35
C LEU A 13 15.65 -15.14 -23.79
N ALA A 14 16.15 -16.30 -23.36
CA ALA A 14 17.53 -16.43 -22.89
C ALA A 14 18.56 -16.15 -23.97
N ALA A 15 18.30 -16.50 -25.23
CA ALA A 15 19.18 -16.22 -26.38
C ALA A 15 19.06 -14.76 -26.89
N GLY A 16 17.86 -14.15 -26.82
CA GLY A 16 17.63 -12.78 -27.30
C GLY A 16 18.06 -11.69 -26.31
N PHE A 17 18.02 -11.98 -25.02
CA PHE A 17 18.50 -11.12 -23.95
C PHE A 17 19.85 -11.60 -23.39
N GLY A 18 20.55 -12.39 -24.17
CA GLY A 18 21.73 -13.13 -23.81
C GLY A 18 22.77 -12.36 -23.01
N GLY A 19 23.46 -13.04 -22.15
CA GLY A 19 24.78 -12.70 -21.61
C GLY A 19 24.83 -11.49 -20.64
N ALA A 20 24.20 -10.38 -20.96
CA ALA A 20 24.29 -9.16 -20.16
C ALA A 20 23.66 -9.29 -18.74
N TRP A 21 22.61 -10.10 -18.60
CA TRP A 21 21.99 -10.37 -17.29
C TRP A 21 22.84 -11.27 -16.38
N LEU A 22 23.67 -12.12 -16.96
CA LEU A 22 24.55 -13.04 -16.22
C LEU A 22 25.79 -12.34 -15.66
N THR A 23 26.10 -11.12 -16.12
CA THR A 23 27.25 -10.32 -15.67
C THR A 23 26.90 -9.25 -14.66
N LEU A 24 25.62 -8.97 -14.44
CA LEU A 24 25.20 -7.99 -13.44
C LEU A 24 25.44 -8.53 -12.03
N SER A 25 26.21 -7.81 -11.26
CA SER A 25 26.39 -8.09 -9.85
C SER A 25 25.08 -7.88 -9.09
N ARG A 26 24.92 -8.54 -7.93
CA ARG A 26 23.77 -8.35 -7.06
C ARG A 26 23.54 -6.86 -6.70
N THR A 27 24.62 -6.11 -6.58
CA THR A 27 24.59 -4.66 -6.29
C THR A 27 24.03 -3.85 -7.44
N GLU A 28 24.38 -4.19 -8.69
CA GLU A 28 23.84 -3.53 -9.90
C GLU A 28 22.36 -3.85 -10.10
N LEU A 29 21.94 -5.09 -9.85
CA LEU A 29 20.52 -5.48 -9.89
C LEU A 29 19.70 -4.74 -8.84
N LEU A 30 20.21 -4.58 -7.63
CA LEU A 30 19.57 -3.80 -6.58
C LEU A 30 19.51 -2.31 -6.95
N ALA A 31 20.58 -1.74 -7.51
CA ALA A 31 20.61 -0.35 -7.95
C ALA A 31 19.63 -0.07 -9.10
N ILE A 32 19.51 -0.98 -10.08
CA ILE A 32 18.51 -0.89 -11.16
C ILE A 32 17.10 -0.97 -10.58
N HIS A 33 16.86 -1.85 -9.62
CA HIS A 33 15.58 -1.99 -8.95
C HIS A 33 15.22 -0.72 -8.16
N ASP A 34 16.16 -0.16 -7.41
CA ASP A 34 15.95 1.08 -6.65
C ASP A 34 15.75 2.28 -7.57
N HIS A 35 16.48 2.35 -8.68
CA HIS A 35 16.31 3.40 -9.70
C HIS A 35 14.94 3.33 -10.39
N ALA A 36 14.49 2.12 -10.74
CA ALA A 36 13.16 1.90 -11.30
C ALA A 36 12.03 2.27 -10.31
N ARG A 37 12.25 2.01 -9.02
CA ARG A 37 11.34 2.43 -7.95
C ARG A 37 11.30 3.96 -7.78
N GLN A 38 12.46 4.62 -7.71
CA GLN A 38 12.54 6.08 -7.59
C GLN A 38 11.91 6.77 -8.80
N ALA A 39 12.10 6.26 -10.01
CA ALA A 39 11.45 6.78 -11.21
C ALA A 39 9.92 6.60 -11.19
N ALA A 40 9.42 5.52 -10.58
CA ALA A 40 7.98 5.28 -10.42
C ALA A 40 7.34 6.20 -9.39
N THR A 41 8.10 6.68 -8.38
CA THR A 41 7.63 7.58 -7.32
C THR A 41 7.74 9.07 -7.69
N ALA A 42 8.57 9.43 -8.69
CA ALA A 42 8.84 10.82 -9.07
C ALA A 42 7.75 11.49 -9.90
N VAL A 43 6.72 10.77 -10.37
CA VAL A 43 5.61 11.35 -11.15
C VAL A 43 4.41 11.52 -10.21
N PRO A 44 3.85 12.75 -10.08
CA PRO A 44 2.56 12.93 -9.39
C PRO A 44 1.52 12.01 -10.04
N ARG A 45 1.13 10.97 -9.35
CA ARG A 45 0.13 10.04 -9.86
C ARG A 45 -1.23 10.72 -9.82
N ALA A 46 -1.78 11.07 -10.98
CA ALA A 46 -3.15 11.55 -11.06
C ALA A 46 -4.12 10.50 -10.51
N PHE A 47 -5.07 10.93 -9.70
CA PHE A 47 -6.14 10.07 -9.23
C PHE A 47 -7.03 9.63 -10.42
N LYS A 48 -7.48 8.39 -10.39
CA LYS A 48 -8.32 7.80 -11.44
C LYS A 48 -9.81 7.95 -11.13
N ILE A 49 -10.17 7.89 -9.86
CA ILE A 49 -11.54 7.86 -9.35
C ILE A 49 -11.81 9.04 -8.43
N LEU A 50 -10.93 9.29 -7.45
CA LEU A 50 -11.09 10.37 -6.51
C LEU A 50 -10.79 11.72 -7.16
N THR A 51 -11.64 12.70 -6.92
CA THR A 51 -11.27 14.09 -7.18
C THR A 51 -10.18 14.53 -6.19
N ALA A 52 -9.42 15.57 -6.50
CA ALA A 52 -8.40 16.10 -5.61
C ALA A 52 -8.93 16.46 -4.21
N VAL A 53 -10.18 16.90 -4.16
CA VAL A 53 -10.85 17.28 -2.90
C VAL A 53 -11.23 16.05 -2.08
N GLU A 54 -11.78 15.01 -2.71
CA GLU A 54 -12.09 13.74 -2.05
C GLU A 54 -10.82 13.03 -1.58
N ALA A 55 -9.78 13.05 -2.41
CA ALA A 55 -8.49 12.50 -2.05
C ALA A 55 -7.90 13.16 -0.81
N ALA A 56 -8.00 14.50 -0.68
CA ALA A 56 -7.56 15.22 0.50
C ALA A 56 -8.35 14.83 1.76
N ASP A 57 -9.66 14.61 1.65
CA ASP A 57 -10.48 14.14 2.79
C ASP A 57 -10.12 12.70 3.17
N VAL A 58 -9.92 11.79 2.21
CA VAL A 58 -9.48 10.40 2.44
C VAL A 58 -8.07 10.35 3.04
N GLU A 59 -7.13 11.15 2.53
CA GLU A 59 -5.78 11.26 3.07
C GLU A 59 -5.78 11.77 4.52
N ALA A 60 -6.61 12.77 4.82
CA ALA A 60 -6.77 13.26 6.18
C ALA A 60 -7.37 12.20 7.13
N MET A 61 -8.30 11.36 6.66
CA MET A 61 -8.79 10.20 7.43
C MET A 61 -7.68 9.18 7.66
N ALA A 62 -6.93 8.82 6.61
CA ALA A 62 -5.83 7.89 6.69
C ALA A 62 -4.73 8.37 7.66
N ALA A 63 -4.45 9.67 7.69
CA ALA A 63 -3.51 10.29 8.62
C ALA A 63 -3.93 10.20 10.10
N GLU A 64 -5.22 10.17 10.40
CA GLU A 64 -5.70 9.94 11.78
C GLU A 64 -5.71 8.44 12.14
N ILE A 65 -5.77 7.53 11.15
CA ILE A 65 -5.74 6.08 11.36
C ILE A 65 -4.31 5.56 11.56
N ILE A 66 -3.36 6.02 10.75
CA ILE A 66 -1.92 5.72 10.88
C ILE A 66 -1.17 7.06 10.84
N PRO A 67 -1.02 7.71 11.99
CA PRO A 67 -0.38 9.01 12.07
C PRO A 67 1.14 8.94 11.92
N SER A 68 1.74 10.08 11.57
CA SER A 68 3.19 10.28 11.56
C SER A 68 3.61 10.78 12.95
N ASP A 69 3.95 9.87 13.86
CA ASP A 69 4.28 10.14 15.27
C ASP A 69 5.71 9.72 15.64
N GLY A 70 6.69 10.22 14.91
CA GLY A 70 8.10 9.84 15.04
C GLY A 70 8.53 8.75 14.06
N THR A 71 7.55 8.10 13.41
CA THR A 71 7.73 7.20 12.27
C THR A 71 6.81 7.64 11.13
N PRO A 72 7.17 7.36 9.85
CA PRO A 72 6.29 7.67 8.73
C PRO A 72 4.95 6.98 8.84
N GLY A 73 3.86 7.72 8.58
CA GLY A 73 2.49 7.25 8.62
C GLY A 73 1.86 7.03 7.24
N ALA A 74 0.52 7.08 7.18
CA ALA A 74 -0.26 6.84 5.96
C ALA A 74 0.02 7.88 4.86
N VAL A 75 0.34 9.11 5.22
CA VAL A 75 0.64 10.21 4.27
C VAL A 75 1.94 9.90 3.54
N GLU A 76 3.02 9.61 4.27
CA GLU A 76 4.34 9.30 3.69
C GLU A 76 4.31 7.97 2.92
N ALA A 77 3.43 7.05 3.30
CA ALA A 77 3.18 5.82 2.56
C ALA A 77 2.33 6.02 1.31
N HIS A 78 1.83 7.23 1.05
CA HIS A 78 0.95 7.56 -0.06
C HIS A 78 -0.29 6.64 -0.16
N VAL A 79 -0.86 6.27 0.98
CA VAL A 79 -1.98 5.30 1.07
C VAL A 79 -3.18 5.72 0.22
N VAL A 80 -3.43 7.01 0.06
CA VAL A 80 -4.54 7.52 -0.77
C VAL A 80 -4.46 7.04 -2.22
N HIS A 81 -3.26 6.87 -2.78
CA HIS A 81 -3.09 6.32 -4.13
C HIS A 81 -3.41 4.82 -4.22
N PHE A 82 -3.14 4.06 -3.17
CA PHE A 82 -3.59 2.68 -3.05
C PHE A 82 -5.12 2.61 -3.03
N ILE A 83 -5.76 3.46 -2.22
CA ILE A 83 -7.22 3.52 -2.14
C ILE A 83 -7.83 3.85 -3.51
N ASP A 84 -7.33 4.87 -4.20
CA ASP A 84 -7.77 5.21 -5.55
C ASP A 84 -7.57 4.05 -6.54
N HIS A 85 -6.46 3.32 -6.43
CA HIS A 85 -6.19 2.14 -7.23
C HIS A 85 -7.22 1.03 -6.98
N ILE A 86 -7.52 0.70 -5.71
CA ILE A 86 -8.52 -0.31 -5.36
C ILE A 86 -9.90 0.08 -5.90
N LEU A 87 -10.32 1.34 -5.70
CA LEU A 87 -11.60 1.84 -6.20
C LEU A 87 -11.70 1.86 -7.73
N SER A 88 -10.56 1.88 -8.44
CA SER A 88 -10.52 1.80 -9.90
C SER A 88 -10.47 0.37 -10.46
N THR A 89 -10.23 -0.62 -9.62
CA THR A 89 -9.98 -2.02 -10.00
C THR A 89 -10.93 -2.98 -9.27
N ILE A 90 -10.44 -3.69 -8.26
CA ILE A 90 -11.18 -4.77 -7.58
C ILE A 90 -12.36 -4.28 -6.74
N GLY A 91 -12.28 -3.09 -6.15
CA GLY A 91 -13.35 -2.47 -5.35
C GLY A 91 -14.32 -1.60 -6.17
N LYS A 92 -14.29 -1.70 -7.50
CA LYS A 92 -15.08 -0.84 -8.37
C LYS A 92 -16.57 -0.94 -8.13
N ASP A 93 -17.08 -2.14 -7.98
CA ASP A 93 -18.52 -2.41 -7.93
C ASP A 93 -19.06 -2.42 -6.48
N ASP A 94 -18.27 -2.86 -5.52
CA ASP A 94 -18.67 -3.03 -4.11
C ASP A 94 -18.24 -1.85 -3.23
N ASP A 95 -16.97 -1.45 -3.28
CA ASP A 95 -16.41 -0.46 -2.36
C ASP A 95 -16.68 0.98 -2.81
N ARG A 96 -16.64 1.22 -4.13
CA ARG A 96 -16.83 2.58 -4.68
C ARG A 96 -18.16 3.22 -4.28
N PRO A 97 -19.33 2.54 -4.33
CA PRO A 97 -20.58 3.11 -3.83
C PRO A 97 -20.53 3.50 -2.36
N VAL A 98 -19.82 2.72 -1.52
CA VAL A 98 -19.63 3.04 -0.10
C VAL A 98 -18.81 4.31 0.07
N TYR A 99 -17.76 4.51 -0.73
CA TYR A 99 -16.97 5.75 -0.71
C TYR A 99 -17.79 6.95 -1.17
N VAL A 100 -18.57 6.85 -2.23
CA VAL A 100 -19.42 7.95 -2.73
C VAL A 100 -20.40 8.41 -1.66
N THR A 101 -21.16 7.48 -1.08
CA THR A 101 -22.14 7.81 -0.03
C THR A 101 -21.46 8.23 1.27
N GLY A 102 -20.35 7.61 1.61
CA GLY A 102 -19.58 7.90 2.81
C GLY A 102 -18.92 9.27 2.81
N LEU A 103 -18.35 9.70 1.67
CA LEU A 103 -17.77 11.04 1.53
C LEU A 103 -18.85 12.13 1.60
N ALA A 104 -20.04 11.88 1.03
CA ALA A 104 -21.19 12.78 1.19
C ALA A 104 -21.60 12.90 2.66
N MET A 105 -21.77 11.78 3.36
CA MET A 105 -22.06 11.73 4.79
C MET A 105 -20.98 12.43 5.64
N LEU A 106 -19.70 12.21 5.33
CA LEU A 106 -18.58 12.87 6.01
C LEU A 106 -18.68 14.40 5.88
N GLN A 107 -19.00 14.87 4.67
CA GLN A 107 -19.17 16.30 4.40
C GLN A 107 -20.38 16.90 5.15
N ASP A 108 -21.49 16.18 5.22
CA ASP A 108 -22.68 16.61 5.98
C ASP A 108 -22.38 16.68 7.48
N LYS A 109 -21.72 15.66 8.03
CA LYS A 109 -21.29 15.65 9.43
C LYS A 109 -20.26 16.75 9.74
N THR A 110 -19.38 17.06 8.80
CA THR A 110 -18.43 18.18 8.97
C THR A 110 -19.18 19.50 9.15
N ARG A 111 -20.19 19.78 8.31
CA ARG A 111 -20.99 21.00 8.41
C ARG A 111 -21.87 21.05 9.67
N GLU A 112 -22.41 19.90 10.06
CA GLU A 112 -23.23 19.77 11.27
C GLU A 112 -22.42 20.04 12.54
N MET A 113 -21.27 19.39 12.69
CA MET A 113 -20.46 19.45 13.92
C MET A 113 -19.56 20.69 13.98
N PHE A 114 -19.13 21.23 12.84
CA PHE A 114 -18.18 22.33 12.75
C PHE A 114 -18.66 23.38 11.74
N PRO A 115 -19.70 24.14 12.09
CA PRO A 115 -20.22 25.20 11.21
C PRO A 115 -19.13 26.20 10.79
N GLY A 116 -19.09 26.53 9.51
CA GLY A 116 -18.07 27.43 8.94
C GLY A 116 -16.83 26.69 8.38
N THR A 117 -16.67 25.39 8.62
CA THR A 117 -15.61 24.61 7.99
C THR A 117 -16.11 23.99 6.68
N ALA A 118 -15.37 24.23 5.59
CA ALA A 118 -15.78 23.79 4.27
C ALA A 118 -15.59 22.30 4.03
N ARG A 119 -14.55 21.70 4.62
CA ARG A 119 -14.13 20.30 4.33
C ARG A 119 -13.54 19.62 5.55
N PHE A 120 -13.69 18.28 5.63
CA PHE A 120 -13.09 17.46 6.67
C PHE A 120 -11.57 17.64 6.75
N SER A 121 -10.89 17.64 5.61
CA SER A 121 -9.44 17.84 5.52
C SER A 121 -8.95 19.19 6.08
N SER A 122 -9.82 20.19 6.13
CA SER A 122 -9.53 21.52 6.68
C SER A 122 -9.71 21.62 8.21
N LEU A 123 -10.27 20.59 8.86
CA LEU A 123 -10.42 20.55 10.32
C LEU A 123 -9.06 20.40 11.01
N ALA A 124 -8.94 20.96 12.21
CA ALA A 124 -7.84 20.66 13.12
C ALA A 124 -7.87 19.17 13.52
N GLY A 125 -6.72 18.57 13.84
CA GLY A 125 -6.62 17.14 14.17
C GLY A 125 -7.57 16.69 15.28
N GLU A 126 -7.76 17.50 16.32
CA GLU A 126 -8.71 17.22 17.40
C GLU A 126 -10.15 17.09 16.89
N HIS A 127 -10.58 18.02 16.03
CA HIS A 127 -11.92 17.99 15.44
C HIS A 127 -12.08 16.83 14.45
N ARG A 128 -11.01 16.47 13.68
CA ARG A 128 -11.02 15.28 12.83
C ARG A 128 -11.24 14.02 13.65
N ARG A 129 -10.51 13.83 14.75
CA ARG A 129 -10.68 12.67 15.65
C ARG A 129 -12.07 12.63 16.24
N GLN A 130 -12.61 13.76 16.72
CA GLN A 130 -13.96 13.84 17.24
C GLN A 130 -15.01 13.40 16.21
N LEU A 131 -14.91 13.88 14.97
CA LEU A 131 -15.83 13.50 13.90
C LEU A 131 -15.65 12.01 13.53
N LEU A 132 -14.42 11.51 13.39
CA LEU A 132 -14.16 10.10 13.07
C LEU A 132 -14.70 9.17 14.15
N THR A 133 -14.61 9.55 15.43
CA THR A 133 -15.23 8.80 16.55
C THR A 133 -16.76 8.75 16.40
N ALA A 134 -17.39 9.84 15.95
CA ALA A 134 -18.84 9.87 15.74
C ALA A 134 -19.33 8.96 14.60
N ILE A 135 -18.45 8.62 13.65
CA ILE A 135 -18.78 7.76 12.49
C ILE A 135 -18.05 6.40 12.51
N GLU A 136 -17.35 6.06 13.59
CA GLU A 136 -16.45 4.88 13.62
C GLU A 136 -17.14 3.55 13.32
N THR A 137 -18.46 3.44 13.63
CA THR A 137 -19.27 2.24 13.35
C THR A 137 -19.84 2.20 11.94
N SER A 138 -19.67 3.25 11.14
CA SER A 138 -20.17 3.28 9.77
C SER A 138 -19.39 2.35 8.85
N ALA A 139 -20.07 1.75 7.86
CA ALA A 139 -19.43 0.92 6.84
C ALA A 139 -18.32 1.69 6.09
N PHE A 140 -18.51 2.99 5.86
CA PHE A 140 -17.52 3.84 5.22
C PHE A 140 -16.23 3.95 6.04
N PHE A 141 -16.32 4.29 7.34
CA PHE A 141 -15.12 4.39 8.18
C PHE A 141 -14.38 3.05 8.27
N GLN A 142 -15.11 1.95 8.48
CA GLN A 142 -14.51 0.62 8.57
C GLN A 142 -13.80 0.24 7.26
N LEU A 143 -14.37 0.58 6.10
CA LEU A 143 -13.76 0.33 4.81
C LEU A 143 -12.51 1.21 4.59
N VAL A 144 -12.58 2.50 4.88
CA VAL A 144 -11.40 3.40 4.81
C VAL A 144 -10.29 2.91 5.73
N ARG A 145 -10.63 2.47 6.95
CA ARG A 145 -9.66 1.90 7.90
C ARG A 145 -9.00 0.65 7.34
N ALA A 146 -9.78 -0.29 6.80
CA ALA A 146 -9.26 -1.51 6.20
C ALA A 146 -8.32 -1.20 5.02
N HIS A 147 -8.73 -0.31 4.13
CA HIS A 147 -7.93 0.10 2.99
C HIS A 147 -6.67 0.88 3.40
N THR A 148 -6.73 1.67 4.47
CA THR A 148 -5.56 2.39 5.01
C THR A 148 -4.50 1.40 5.50
N ILE A 149 -4.90 0.40 6.29
CA ILE A 149 -3.98 -0.63 6.79
C ILE A 149 -3.43 -1.47 5.62
N ALA A 150 -4.30 -1.89 4.69
CA ALA A 150 -3.88 -2.65 3.52
C ALA A 150 -2.90 -1.85 2.65
N GLY A 151 -3.17 -0.57 2.38
CA GLY A 151 -2.31 0.29 1.58
C GLY A 151 -0.97 0.58 2.23
N PHE A 152 -0.94 0.71 3.56
CA PHE A 152 0.29 0.91 4.32
C PHE A 152 1.23 -0.31 4.27
N LEU A 153 0.67 -1.52 4.15
CA LEU A 153 1.43 -2.78 4.14
C LEU A 153 1.50 -3.44 2.76
N SER A 154 0.87 -2.89 1.74
CA SER A 154 0.84 -3.46 0.38
C SER A 154 2.19 -3.42 -0.32
N ASP A 155 2.31 -4.17 -1.41
CA ASP A 155 3.41 -3.97 -2.35
C ASP A 155 3.30 -2.55 -2.97
N PRO A 156 4.39 -1.76 -2.97
CA PRO A 156 4.41 -0.39 -3.51
C PRO A 156 3.89 -0.23 -4.94
N LYS A 157 3.92 -1.31 -5.73
CA LYS A 157 3.38 -1.31 -7.10
C LYS A 157 1.88 -0.98 -7.17
N TYR A 158 1.14 -1.16 -6.08
CA TYR A 158 -0.29 -0.84 -5.98
C TYR A 158 -0.57 0.61 -5.55
N GLY A 159 0.47 1.41 -5.30
CA GLY A 159 0.35 2.85 -5.05
C GLY A 159 0.52 3.27 -3.60
N GLY A 160 0.40 2.35 -2.64
CA GLY A 160 0.68 2.58 -1.22
C GLY A 160 2.08 2.13 -0.80
N ASN A 161 2.36 2.19 0.51
CA ASN A 161 3.63 1.75 1.10
C ASN A 161 4.86 2.33 0.38
N ASP A 162 4.77 3.59 -0.02
CA ASP A 162 5.82 4.24 -0.79
C ASP A 162 7.14 4.21 -0.01
N GLY A 163 8.25 4.00 -0.73
CA GLY A 163 9.54 3.76 -0.10
C GLY A 163 9.57 2.58 0.88
N GLN A 164 8.54 1.71 0.92
CA GLN A 164 8.43 0.57 1.84
C GLN A 164 8.37 0.98 3.33
N VAL A 165 7.79 2.15 3.61
CA VAL A 165 7.74 2.68 4.98
C VAL A 165 6.99 1.75 5.92
N GLY A 166 5.88 1.16 5.50
CA GLY A 166 5.11 0.19 6.28
C GLY A 166 5.88 -1.11 6.52
N TRP A 167 6.56 -1.63 5.50
CA TRP A 167 7.36 -2.84 5.64
C TRP A 167 8.53 -2.64 6.59
N ARG A 168 9.22 -1.49 6.50
CA ARG A 168 10.28 -1.16 7.47
C ARG A 168 9.75 -1.02 8.88
N HIS A 169 8.56 -0.45 9.04
CA HIS A 169 7.92 -0.29 10.35
C HIS A 169 7.67 -1.63 11.04
N ILE A 170 7.25 -2.66 10.30
CA ILE A 170 7.01 -4.02 10.84
C ILE A 170 8.23 -4.95 10.74
N GLY A 171 9.40 -4.46 10.29
CA GLY A 171 10.61 -5.27 10.12
C GLY A 171 10.54 -6.27 8.96
N PHE A 172 9.60 -6.08 8.00
CA PHE A 172 9.49 -6.96 6.85
C PHE A 172 10.52 -6.59 5.78
N THR A 173 11.28 -7.58 5.33
CA THR A 173 12.22 -7.44 4.20
C THR A 173 11.72 -8.26 3.03
N PRO A 174 11.37 -7.63 1.89
CA PRO A 174 10.92 -8.37 0.71
C PRO A 174 12.06 -9.20 0.13
N ALA A 175 11.79 -10.48 -0.17
CA ALA A 175 12.74 -11.38 -0.81
C ALA A 175 12.05 -12.20 -1.90
N PHE A 176 12.81 -12.61 -2.92
CA PHE A 176 12.33 -13.51 -3.99
C PHE A 176 11.98 -14.90 -3.46
N ALA A 177 12.76 -15.35 -2.47
CA ALA A 177 12.53 -16.59 -1.76
C ALA A 177 13.03 -16.43 -0.33
N TYR A 178 12.23 -16.87 0.62
CA TYR A 178 12.61 -16.91 2.02
C TYR A 178 13.30 -18.23 2.31
N GLN A 179 14.33 -18.18 3.15
CA GLN A 179 15.02 -19.36 3.65
C GLN A 179 14.42 -19.76 5.00
N PRO A 180 14.35 -21.06 5.32
CA PRO A 180 13.97 -21.51 6.66
C PRO A 180 14.94 -20.93 7.73
N PRO A 181 14.44 -20.68 8.94
CA PRO A 181 13.09 -20.92 9.46
C PRO A 181 12.09 -19.86 9.02
N PHE A 182 10.85 -20.29 8.67
CA PHE A 182 9.81 -19.41 8.15
C PHE A 182 8.94 -18.73 9.23
N GLY A 183 9.26 -18.89 10.49
CA GLY A 183 8.58 -18.30 11.63
C GLY A 183 9.10 -18.83 12.95
N ASP A 184 8.55 -18.36 14.07
CA ASP A 184 9.00 -18.76 15.40
C ASP A 184 8.90 -20.28 15.61
N TYR A 185 7.83 -20.92 15.14
CA TYR A 185 7.65 -22.38 15.22
C TYR A 185 8.70 -23.16 14.41
N ASP A 186 9.07 -22.65 13.24
CA ASP A 186 10.07 -23.31 12.40
C ASP A 186 11.48 -23.13 12.98
N ALA A 187 11.74 -22.05 13.70
CA ALA A 187 12.99 -21.82 14.41
C ALA A 187 13.19 -22.84 15.54
N GLU A 188 12.14 -23.18 16.28
CA GLU A 188 12.16 -24.21 17.34
C GLU A 188 12.43 -25.60 16.75
N VAL A 189 11.76 -25.97 15.64
CA VAL A 189 11.95 -27.26 14.96
C VAL A 189 13.37 -27.36 14.39
N ALA A 190 13.91 -26.29 13.81
CA ALA A 190 15.27 -26.25 13.26
C ALA A 190 16.35 -26.40 14.34
N THR A 191 16.13 -25.84 15.55
CA THR A 191 17.02 -26.04 16.72
C THR A 191 16.94 -27.44 17.26
N ALA A 192 15.75 -28.01 17.41
CA ALA A 192 15.55 -29.39 17.89
C ALA A 192 16.23 -30.43 16.97
N HIS A 193 16.23 -30.20 15.65
CA HIS A 193 16.92 -31.09 14.69
C HIS A 193 18.45 -31.02 14.76
N LYS A 194 19.01 -29.90 15.20
CA LYS A 194 20.48 -29.75 15.38
C LYS A 194 20.99 -30.41 16.67
N GLU A 195 20.13 -30.58 17.65
CA GLU A 195 20.49 -31.14 18.96
C GLU A 195 20.28 -32.67 19.06
N SER A 196 19.69 -33.30 18.03
CA SER A 196 19.55 -34.77 17.99
C SER A 196 20.85 -35.40 17.44
N PRO A 197 21.68 -36.01 18.29
CA PRO A 197 22.88 -36.72 17.84
C PRO A 197 22.49 -37.95 16.99
N LYS A 198 23.26 -38.17 15.93
CA LYS A 198 23.18 -39.40 15.12
C LYS A 198 23.64 -40.62 15.91
#